data_bb2c20fce64fbb3d44ebadca633f0ec3
#
_entry.id   bb2c20fce64fbb3d44ebadca633f0ec3
#
_cell.length_a   1.000
_cell.length_b   1.000
_cell.length_c   1.000
_cell.angle_alpha   90.00
_cell.angle_beta   90.00
_cell.angle_gamma   90.00
#
_symmetry.space_group_name_H-M   'P 1'
#
loop_
_entity.id
_entity.type
_entity.pdbx_description
1 polymer ?
#
loop_
_entity_poly.entity_id
_entity_poly.type
_entity_poly.pdbx_seq_one_letter_code
_entity_poly.pdbx_strand_id
1 'polypeptide(L)'
;MLKPLASLFLLVSATVCAAQPPLTASRYAQQLGVGMDVDWARTERGIREFDPLVVRDFQAKGFKHVRIRVAGEPTEARLIHLRKLVEACEQYGVIPIIAYQADEYKNDPSPGNEQEVINWWVAVAHYFAQRSPLLGFDLIYEPAEKLNHSQASLNRVYDKTIRTLHAIDPQRMIFVAPRLRAAPEALSALKLPPQSQNYVLAEWHIFPWGPLKNKGKYPWTSGTAAE
;
A
#
# COMPACT_ATOMS: atom_id res chain seq x y z
N MET A 1 12.65 -71.91 -27.22
CA MET A 1 12.98 -71.14 -26.02
C MET A 1 12.58 -69.73 -26.30
N LEU A 2 11.36 -69.28 -25.88
CA LEU A 2 10.89 -67.88 -25.98
C LEU A 2 11.24 -67.17 -24.67
N LYS A 3 11.93 -66.05 -24.79
CA LYS A 3 12.19 -65.11 -23.64
C LYS A 3 10.98 -64.23 -23.44
N PRO A 4 10.54 -63.99 -22.21
CA PRO A 4 9.47 -62.99 -21.96
C PRO A 4 9.99 -61.54 -22.03
N LEU A 5 9.26 -60.68 -22.78
CA LEU A 5 9.43 -59.24 -22.75
C LEU A 5 8.83 -58.71 -21.43
N ALA A 6 9.65 -58.12 -20.62
CA ALA A 6 9.19 -57.37 -19.45
C ALA A 6 8.75 -55.97 -19.89
N SER A 7 7.44 -55.69 -19.82
CA SER A 7 6.88 -54.34 -20.03
C SER A 7 7.12 -53.49 -18.80
N LEU A 8 7.95 -52.46 -18.94
CA LEU A 8 8.21 -51.47 -17.92
C LEU A 8 7.07 -50.43 -17.97
N PHE A 9 6.16 -50.47 -16.99
CA PHE A 9 5.15 -49.44 -16.80
C PHE A 9 5.78 -48.26 -16.10
N LEU A 10 5.96 -47.12 -16.82
CA LEU A 10 6.34 -45.82 -16.23
C LEU A 10 5.08 -45.19 -15.56
N LEU A 11 5.03 -45.18 -14.23
CA LEU A 11 4.06 -44.41 -13.46
C LEU A 11 4.46 -42.95 -13.53
N VAL A 12 3.78 -42.15 -14.34
CA VAL A 12 3.87 -40.69 -14.32
C VAL A 12 3.01 -40.19 -13.16
N SER A 13 3.64 -39.85 -12.04
CA SER A 13 2.98 -39.17 -10.92
C SER A 13 2.69 -37.72 -11.31
N ALA A 14 1.46 -37.43 -11.67
CA ALA A 14 1.01 -36.07 -11.85
C ALA A 14 0.94 -35.37 -10.46
N THR A 15 1.92 -34.55 -10.18
CA THR A 15 1.88 -33.65 -9.00
C THR A 15 0.78 -32.63 -9.25
N VAL A 16 -0.37 -32.78 -8.61
CA VAL A 16 -1.43 -31.76 -8.58
C VAL A 16 -0.86 -30.60 -7.79
N CYS A 17 -0.42 -29.54 -8.50
CA CYS A 17 -0.08 -28.28 -7.88
C CYS A 17 -1.37 -27.69 -7.31
N ALA A 18 -1.59 -27.83 -6.02
CA ALA A 18 -2.73 -27.19 -5.34
C ALA A 18 -2.60 -25.68 -5.54
N ALA A 19 -3.59 -25.08 -6.20
CA ALA A 19 -3.64 -23.63 -6.39
C ALA A 19 -3.56 -22.97 -5.03
N GLN A 20 -2.60 -22.06 -4.85
CA GLN A 20 -2.47 -21.29 -3.62
C GLN A 20 -3.78 -20.51 -3.41
N PRO A 21 -4.34 -20.53 -2.19
CA PRO A 21 -5.55 -19.77 -1.93
C PRO A 21 -5.29 -18.28 -2.16
N PRO A 22 -6.29 -17.52 -2.68
CA PRO A 22 -6.12 -16.12 -3.02
C PRO A 22 -5.61 -15.31 -1.82
N LEU A 23 -4.75 -14.33 -2.09
CA LEU A 23 -4.25 -13.41 -1.08
C LEU A 23 -5.40 -12.51 -0.64
N THR A 24 -5.80 -12.61 0.62
CA THR A 24 -6.82 -11.72 1.22
C THR A 24 -6.17 -10.61 2.03
N ALA A 25 -6.90 -9.53 2.32
CA ALA A 25 -6.42 -8.42 3.16
C ALA A 25 -5.85 -8.92 4.51
N SER A 26 -6.51 -9.90 5.15
CA SER A 26 -6.03 -10.48 6.41
C SER A 26 -4.69 -11.21 6.24
N ARG A 27 -4.53 -12.02 5.19
CA ARG A 27 -3.26 -12.70 4.90
C ARG A 27 -2.15 -11.74 4.49
N TYR A 28 -2.53 -10.69 3.75
CA TYR A 28 -1.60 -9.65 3.37
C TYR A 28 -1.09 -8.89 4.60
N ALA A 29 -1.99 -8.48 5.51
CA ALA A 29 -1.62 -7.79 6.75
C ALA A 29 -0.63 -8.60 7.62
N GLN A 30 -0.78 -9.92 7.67
CA GLN A 30 0.14 -10.81 8.40
C GLN A 30 1.57 -10.83 7.81
N GLN A 31 1.71 -10.48 6.52
CA GLN A 31 3.02 -10.44 5.85
C GLN A 31 3.74 -9.10 6.01
N LEU A 32 3.00 -8.03 6.35
CA LEU A 32 3.58 -6.67 6.39
C LEU A 32 4.69 -6.53 7.45
N GLY A 33 4.50 -7.09 8.64
CA GLY A 33 5.50 -6.95 9.71
C GLY A 33 5.88 -5.50 9.99
N VAL A 34 7.15 -5.24 10.27
CA VAL A 34 7.71 -3.88 10.45
C VAL A 34 8.08 -3.30 9.10
N GLY A 35 7.75 -2.04 8.87
CA GLY A 35 8.06 -1.32 7.63
C GLY A 35 8.53 0.10 7.87
N MET A 36 8.75 0.83 6.77
CA MET A 36 9.24 2.19 6.78
C MET A 36 8.55 3.04 5.71
N ASP A 37 8.19 4.26 6.08
CA ASP A 37 7.83 5.29 5.10
C ASP A 37 9.08 5.85 4.43
N VAL A 38 9.03 5.99 3.10
CA VAL A 38 10.16 6.47 2.31
C VAL A 38 9.75 7.55 1.31
N ASP A 39 10.61 8.54 1.14
CA ASP A 39 10.40 9.68 0.22
C ASP A 39 11.06 9.50 -1.16
N TRP A 40 11.34 8.27 -1.55
CA TRP A 40 12.06 7.95 -2.80
C TRP A 40 11.32 8.38 -4.08
N ALA A 41 10.01 8.65 -4.02
CA ALA A 41 9.22 9.15 -5.15
C ALA A 41 8.51 10.49 -4.84
N ARG A 42 8.72 11.05 -3.64
CA ARG A 42 8.05 12.28 -3.22
C ARG A 42 8.91 13.52 -3.47
N THR A 43 10.19 13.44 -3.22
CA THR A 43 11.11 14.58 -3.30
C THR A 43 12.10 14.39 -4.45
N GLU A 44 12.56 15.50 -5.05
CA GLU A 44 13.60 15.47 -6.07
C GLU A 44 14.88 14.77 -5.58
N ARG A 45 15.23 14.99 -4.31
CA ARG A 45 16.36 14.33 -3.69
C ARG A 45 16.16 12.81 -3.63
N GLY A 46 14.99 12.36 -3.16
CA GLY A 46 14.66 10.93 -3.07
C GLY A 46 14.70 10.25 -4.44
N ILE A 47 14.18 10.94 -5.47
CA ILE A 47 14.19 10.44 -6.86
C ILE A 47 15.63 10.32 -7.39
N ARG A 48 16.44 11.37 -7.20
CA ARG A 48 17.81 11.42 -7.74
C ARG A 48 18.76 10.47 -7.03
N GLU A 49 18.64 10.35 -5.71
CA GLU A 49 19.58 9.64 -4.85
C GLU A 49 19.16 8.18 -4.56
N PHE A 50 18.07 7.70 -5.14
CA PHE A 50 17.63 6.33 -4.92
C PHE A 50 18.64 5.31 -5.45
N ASP A 51 19.13 4.48 -4.53
CA ASP A 51 19.94 3.30 -4.82
C ASP A 51 19.14 2.03 -4.44
N PRO A 52 18.91 1.08 -5.37
CA PRO A 52 18.26 -0.19 -5.06
C PRO A 52 18.87 -0.96 -3.89
N LEU A 53 20.15 -0.78 -3.62
CA LEU A 53 20.84 -1.45 -2.52
C LEU A 53 20.31 -1.05 -1.14
N VAL A 54 19.69 0.13 -1.01
CA VAL A 54 19.04 0.54 0.26
C VAL A 54 17.90 -0.39 0.64
N VAL A 55 17.19 -0.97 -0.34
CA VAL A 55 16.12 -1.94 -0.10
C VAL A 55 16.67 -3.24 0.50
N ARG A 56 17.81 -3.72 -0.03
CA ARG A 56 18.56 -4.85 0.54
C ARG A 56 18.94 -4.59 1.99
N ASP A 57 19.41 -3.39 2.28
CA ASP A 57 19.85 -3.03 3.64
C ASP A 57 18.65 -2.94 4.60
N PHE A 58 17.48 -2.51 4.12
CA PHE A 58 16.24 -2.55 4.89
C PHE A 58 15.82 -4.00 5.18
N GLN A 59 15.83 -4.86 4.17
CA GLN A 59 15.52 -6.28 4.32
C GLN A 59 16.45 -6.96 5.33
N ALA A 60 17.77 -6.70 5.23
CA ALA A 60 18.77 -7.23 6.14
C ALA A 60 18.57 -6.79 7.60
N LYS A 61 17.94 -5.62 7.83
CA LYS A 61 17.53 -5.12 9.16
C LYS A 61 16.16 -5.61 9.61
N GLY A 62 15.49 -6.47 8.83
CA GLY A 62 14.22 -7.08 9.19
C GLY A 62 12.97 -6.31 8.75
N PHE A 63 13.10 -5.20 8.00
CA PHE A 63 11.95 -4.54 7.41
C PHE A 63 11.30 -5.44 6.36
N LYS A 64 9.97 -5.55 6.41
CA LYS A 64 9.17 -6.41 5.53
C LYS A 64 8.45 -5.65 4.45
N HIS A 65 8.19 -4.36 4.67
CA HIS A 65 7.56 -3.50 3.67
C HIS A 65 8.13 -2.08 3.70
N VAL A 66 7.92 -1.38 2.60
CA VAL A 66 8.13 0.07 2.51
C VAL A 66 6.88 0.73 1.95
N ARG A 67 6.49 1.87 2.53
CA ARG A 67 5.46 2.73 1.99
C ARG A 67 6.14 3.87 1.24
N ILE A 68 6.04 3.80 -0.10
CA ILE A 68 6.69 4.71 -1.04
C ILE A 68 5.78 5.92 -1.25
N ARG A 69 6.04 7.01 -0.55
CA ARG A 69 5.27 8.23 -0.71
C ARG A 69 5.56 8.87 -2.06
N VAL A 70 4.50 9.25 -2.78
CA VAL A 70 4.58 9.86 -4.12
C VAL A 70 3.70 11.09 -4.20
N ALA A 71 4.20 12.15 -4.85
CA ALA A 71 3.47 13.39 -5.10
C ALA A 71 3.54 13.77 -6.59
N GLY A 72 2.62 14.65 -7.03
CA GLY A 72 2.53 15.17 -8.40
C GLY A 72 1.95 14.18 -9.39
N GLU A 73 1.88 14.58 -10.67
CA GLU A 73 1.22 13.87 -11.76
C GLU A 73 1.86 12.52 -12.10
N PRO A 74 1.09 11.52 -12.57
CA PRO A 74 1.58 10.20 -12.94
C PRO A 74 2.20 10.22 -14.35
N THR A 75 3.18 11.10 -14.57
CA THR A 75 3.90 11.21 -15.84
C THR A 75 4.64 9.91 -16.16
N GLU A 76 4.94 9.67 -17.43
CA GLU A 76 5.72 8.49 -17.85
C GLU A 76 7.03 8.36 -17.06
N ALA A 77 7.77 9.46 -16.90
CA ALA A 77 9.02 9.46 -16.13
C ALA A 77 8.81 9.03 -14.67
N ARG A 78 7.70 9.49 -14.04
CA ARG A 78 7.35 9.10 -12.68
C ARG A 78 6.95 7.64 -12.59
N LEU A 79 6.15 7.13 -13.53
CA LEU A 79 5.76 5.72 -13.59
C LEU A 79 6.98 4.80 -13.80
N ILE A 80 7.92 5.20 -14.66
CA ILE A 80 9.20 4.49 -14.84
C ILE A 80 9.99 4.48 -13.54
N HIS A 81 10.05 5.59 -12.82
CA HIS A 81 10.74 5.67 -11.54
C HIS A 81 10.06 4.79 -10.48
N LEU A 82 8.75 4.87 -10.33
CA LEU A 82 7.97 4.00 -9.43
C LEU A 82 8.21 2.52 -9.75
N ARG A 83 8.30 2.15 -11.03
CA ARG A 83 8.62 0.77 -11.43
C ARG A 83 9.98 0.34 -10.91
N LYS A 84 11.01 1.17 -11.02
CA LYS A 84 12.35 0.86 -10.46
C LYS A 84 12.30 0.60 -8.95
N LEU A 85 11.51 1.39 -8.23
CA LEU A 85 11.32 1.22 -6.79
C LEU A 85 10.62 -0.11 -6.45
N VAL A 86 9.53 -0.41 -7.16
CA VAL A 86 8.77 -1.66 -6.99
C VAL A 86 9.62 -2.87 -7.33
N GLU A 87 10.36 -2.84 -8.45
CA GLU A 87 11.27 -3.93 -8.87
C GLU A 87 12.39 -4.16 -7.85
N ALA A 88 12.97 -3.12 -7.29
CA ALA A 88 13.96 -3.25 -6.22
C ALA A 88 13.36 -3.90 -4.96
N CYS A 89 12.14 -3.54 -4.59
CA CYS A 89 11.44 -4.16 -3.48
C CYS A 89 11.16 -5.64 -3.74
N GLU A 90 10.62 -5.98 -4.91
CA GLU A 90 10.36 -7.36 -5.32
C GLU A 90 11.66 -8.19 -5.33
N GLN A 91 12.74 -7.65 -5.85
CA GLN A 91 14.06 -8.31 -5.91
C GLN A 91 14.57 -8.73 -4.53
N TYR A 92 14.36 -7.90 -3.52
CA TYR A 92 14.84 -8.17 -2.16
C TYR A 92 13.77 -8.71 -1.21
N GLY A 93 12.58 -9.07 -1.73
CA GLY A 93 11.50 -9.63 -0.91
C GLY A 93 10.91 -8.66 0.11
N VAL A 94 10.93 -7.36 -0.19
CA VAL A 94 10.29 -6.29 0.59
C VAL A 94 8.97 -5.92 -0.11
N ILE A 95 7.88 -5.85 0.64
CA ILE A 95 6.56 -5.53 0.08
C ILE A 95 6.50 -4.02 -0.23
N PRO A 96 6.26 -3.61 -1.50
CA PRO A 96 6.08 -2.21 -1.84
C PRO A 96 4.62 -1.77 -1.65
N ILE A 97 4.42 -0.58 -1.07
CA ILE A 97 3.12 0.09 -0.99
C ILE A 97 3.30 1.49 -1.59
N ILE A 98 2.63 1.77 -2.72
CA ILE A 98 2.62 3.11 -3.31
C ILE A 98 1.60 3.95 -2.55
N ALA A 99 2.00 5.08 -1.98
CA ALA A 99 1.16 5.97 -1.18
C ALA A 99 1.08 7.36 -1.82
N TYR A 100 -0.11 7.71 -2.33
CA TYR A 100 -0.31 8.97 -3.03
C TYR A 100 -0.59 10.11 -2.06
N GLN A 101 0.16 11.22 -2.19
CA GLN A 101 -0.02 12.39 -1.34
C GLN A 101 -1.37 13.08 -1.56
N ALA A 102 -1.87 13.15 -2.78
CA ALA A 102 -3.14 13.79 -3.15
C ALA A 102 -3.29 15.21 -2.55
N ASP A 103 -2.22 16.01 -2.56
CA ASP A 103 -2.17 17.29 -1.85
C ASP A 103 -3.23 18.28 -2.37
N GLU A 104 -3.49 18.31 -3.69
CA GLU A 104 -4.52 19.19 -4.27
C GLU A 104 -5.91 18.82 -3.74
N TYR A 105 -6.25 17.55 -3.67
CA TYR A 105 -7.53 17.10 -3.13
C TYR A 105 -7.66 17.32 -1.62
N LYS A 106 -6.58 17.17 -0.85
CA LYS A 106 -6.59 17.50 0.58
C LYS A 106 -6.89 18.99 0.82
N ASN A 107 -6.29 19.86 0.00
CA ASN A 107 -6.45 21.30 0.10
C ASN A 107 -7.80 21.80 -0.44
N ASP A 108 -8.33 21.14 -1.46
CA ASP A 108 -9.61 21.46 -2.09
C ASP A 108 -10.34 20.18 -2.50
N PRO A 109 -11.24 19.62 -1.65
CA PRO A 109 -11.99 18.40 -1.96
C PRO A 109 -13.16 18.66 -2.92
N SER A 110 -12.91 19.39 -4.02
CA SER A 110 -13.85 19.66 -5.10
C SER A 110 -14.05 18.42 -5.98
N PRO A 111 -15.17 18.36 -6.74
CA PRO A 111 -15.39 17.27 -7.71
C PRO A 111 -14.29 17.14 -8.78
N GLY A 112 -13.68 18.26 -9.18
CA GLY A 112 -12.56 18.25 -10.12
C GLY A 112 -11.35 17.53 -9.54
N ASN A 113 -10.87 17.94 -8.38
CA ASN A 113 -9.73 17.32 -7.71
C ASN A 113 -10.03 15.87 -7.28
N GLU A 114 -11.29 15.54 -6.97
CA GLU A 114 -11.71 14.15 -6.75
C GLU A 114 -11.47 13.30 -8.00
N GLN A 115 -11.86 13.81 -9.18
CA GLN A 115 -11.64 13.11 -10.44
C GLN A 115 -10.15 12.95 -10.75
N GLU A 116 -9.31 13.94 -10.41
CA GLU A 116 -7.86 13.84 -10.60
C GLU A 116 -7.24 12.74 -9.72
N VAL A 117 -7.69 12.55 -8.48
CA VAL A 117 -7.26 11.40 -7.65
C VAL A 117 -7.61 10.08 -8.32
N ILE A 118 -8.81 9.96 -8.87
CA ILE A 118 -9.25 8.74 -9.57
C ILE A 118 -8.40 8.51 -10.82
N ASN A 119 -8.21 9.54 -11.64
CA ASN A 119 -7.40 9.48 -12.87
C ASN A 119 -5.96 9.08 -12.58
N TRP A 120 -5.38 9.64 -11.51
CA TRP A 120 -4.03 9.31 -11.05
C TRP A 120 -3.90 7.81 -10.78
N TRP A 121 -4.83 7.28 -10.00
CA TRP A 121 -4.82 5.86 -9.65
C TRP A 121 -5.15 4.95 -10.84
N VAL A 122 -5.99 5.36 -11.77
CA VAL A 122 -6.25 4.63 -13.02
C VAL A 122 -4.97 4.47 -13.82
N ALA A 123 -4.19 5.55 -14.00
CA ALA A 123 -2.90 5.49 -14.68
C ALA A 123 -1.92 4.53 -14.00
N VAL A 124 -1.81 4.59 -12.67
CA VAL A 124 -0.95 3.69 -11.88
C VAL A 124 -1.44 2.24 -11.97
N ALA A 125 -2.75 1.99 -11.85
CA ALA A 125 -3.30 0.64 -11.89
C ALA A 125 -3.07 -0.03 -13.24
N HIS A 126 -3.28 0.67 -14.35
CA HIS A 126 -2.96 0.13 -15.68
C HIS A 126 -1.47 -0.17 -15.85
N TYR A 127 -0.61 0.73 -15.37
CA TYR A 127 0.83 0.56 -15.47
C TYR A 127 1.35 -0.65 -14.68
N PHE A 128 0.71 -0.97 -13.55
CA PHE A 128 1.12 -2.02 -12.63
C PHE A 128 0.21 -3.26 -12.63
N ALA A 129 -0.76 -3.38 -13.57
CA ALA A 129 -1.75 -4.45 -13.59
C ALA A 129 -1.17 -5.88 -13.64
N GLN A 130 0.03 -6.05 -14.20
CA GLN A 130 0.73 -7.34 -14.30
C GLN A 130 1.75 -7.58 -13.17
N ARG A 131 1.79 -6.71 -12.16
CA ARG A 131 2.76 -6.82 -11.06
C ARG A 131 2.25 -7.70 -9.93
N SER A 132 3.19 -8.09 -9.07
CA SER A 132 2.95 -8.91 -7.90
C SER A 132 1.67 -8.50 -7.13
N PRO A 133 0.85 -9.44 -6.68
CA PRO A 133 -0.29 -9.14 -5.80
C PRO A 133 0.14 -8.55 -4.44
N LEU A 134 1.44 -8.61 -4.11
CA LEU A 134 1.99 -7.98 -2.91
C LEU A 134 2.19 -6.46 -3.05
N LEU A 135 2.17 -5.91 -4.27
CA LEU A 135 2.15 -4.45 -4.45
C LEU A 135 0.84 -3.88 -3.91
N GLY A 136 0.92 -3.02 -2.89
CA GLY A 136 -0.22 -2.33 -2.30
C GLY A 136 -0.39 -0.89 -2.80
N PHE A 137 -1.62 -0.37 -2.77
CA PHE A 137 -1.97 1.01 -3.10
C PHE A 137 -2.60 1.70 -1.90
N ASP A 138 -1.96 2.73 -1.36
CA ASP A 138 -2.48 3.60 -0.31
C ASP A 138 -3.07 4.85 -0.97
N LEU A 139 -4.40 4.93 -1.00
CA LEU A 139 -5.13 5.85 -1.88
C LEU A 139 -4.89 7.32 -1.58
N ILE A 140 -4.85 7.69 -0.31
CA ILE A 140 -4.58 9.06 0.13
C ILE A 140 -3.77 8.98 1.42
N TYR A 141 -2.48 9.25 1.31
CA TYR A 141 -1.59 9.29 2.46
C TYR A 141 -2.00 10.41 3.42
N GLU A 142 -2.39 10.06 4.65
CA GLU A 142 -2.77 11.01 5.70
C GLU A 142 -3.80 12.06 5.24
N PRO A 143 -5.10 11.70 5.06
CA PRO A 143 -6.12 12.69 4.77
C PRO A 143 -6.10 13.85 5.78
N ALA A 144 -5.92 15.07 5.28
CA ALA A 144 -5.62 16.25 6.07
C ALA A 144 -6.30 17.53 5.50
N GLU A 145 -5.91 18.68 5.95
CA GLU A 145 -6.28 19.99 5.47
C GLU A 145 -7.81 20.18 5.37
N LYS A 146 -8.34 20.76 4.29
CA LYS A 146 -9.79 20.93 4.11
C LYS A 146 -10.56 19.61 4.04
N LEU A 147 -9.93 18.54 3.57
CA LEU A 147 -10.54 17.22 3.54
C LEU A 147 -10.89 16.71 4.94
N ASN A 148 -10.21 17.17 5.99
CA ASN A 148 -10.58 16.89 7.39
C ASN A 148 -12.00 17.32 7.76
N HIS A 149 -12.56 18.30 7.06
CA HIS A 149 -13.90 18.83 7.32
C HIS A 149 -15.00 18.13 6.49
N SER A 150 -14.65 17.20 5.61
CA SER A 150 -15.61 16.53 4.72
C SER A 150 -15.45 15.00 4.70
N GLN A 151 -16.05 14.34 5.69
CA GLN A 151 -16.12 12.86 5.71
C GLN A 151 -16.84 12.31 4.47
N ALA A 152 -17.87 13.02 3.98
CA ALA A 152 -18.62 12.61 2.80
C ALA A 152 -17.74 12.59 1.55
N SER A 153 -16.88 13.61 1.36
CA SER A 153 -15.94 13.66 0.24
C SER A 153 -14.90 12.55 0.31
N LEU A 154 -14.37 12.28 1.51
CA LEU A 154 -13.41 11.18 1.69
C LEU A 154 -14.04 9.82 1.37
N ASN A 155 -15.22 9.53 1.90
CA ASN A 155 -15.92 8.27 1.63
C ASN A 155 -16.26 8.12 0.15
N ARG A 156 -16.66 9.21 -0.52
CA ARG A 156 -17.02 9.22 -1.93
C ARG A 156 -15.82 8.95 -2.84
N VAL A 157 -14.68 9.60 -2.60
CA VAL A 157 -13.46 9.36 -3.39
C VAL A 157 -12.97 7.93 -3.19
N TYR A 158 -12.99 7.40 -1.97
CA TYR A 158 -12.63 6.01 -1.72
C TYR A 158 -13.57 5.02 -2.42
N ASP A 159 -14.89 5.19 -2.29
CA ASP A 159 -15.84 4.30 -2.97
C ASP A 159 -15.61 4.27 -4.48
N LYS A 160 -15.50 5.43 -5.12
CA LYS A 160 -15.27 5.53 -6.56
C LYS A 160 -13.92 4.94 -6.98
N THR A 161 -12.85 5.31 -6.27
CA THR A 161 -11.49 4.85 -6.62
C THR A 161 -11.38 3.34 -6.43
N ILE A 162 -11.84 2.77 -5.33
CA ILE A 162 -11.80 1.33 -5.08
C ILE A 162 -12.55 0.56 -6.16
N ARG A 163 -13.77 0.97 -6.51
CA ARG A 163 -14.55 0.32 -7.58
C ARG A 163 -13.83 0.36 -8.91
N THR A 164 -13.26 1.50 -9.26
CA THR A 164 -12.54 1.68 -10.51
C THR A 164 -11.28 0.83 -10.56
N LEU A 165 -10.51 0.81 -9.48
CA LEU A 165 -9.28 0.00 -9.39
C LEU A 165 -9.57 -1.50 -9.42
N HIS A 166 -10.58 -1.97 -8.70
CA HIS A 166 -10.95 -3.39 -8.71
C HIS A 166 -11.62 -3.84 -10.02
N ALA A 167 -12.10 -2.92 -10.86
CA ALA A 167 -12.47 -3.24 -12.23
C ALA A 167 -11.25 -3.48 -13.15
N ILE A 168 -10.10 -2.85 -12.83
CA ILE A 168 -8.82 -3.02 -13.56
C ILE A 168 -8.05 -4.22 -13.01
N ASP A 169 -7.91 -4.31 -11.70
CA ASP A 169 -7.16 -5.33 -10.97
C ASP A 169 -7.96 -5.78 -9.72
N PRO A 170 -8.78 -6.83 -9.86
CA PRO A 170 -9.74 -7.24 -8.82
C PRO A 170 -9.13 -7.68 -7.50
N GLN A 171 -7.84 -8.00 -7.48
CA GLN A 171 -7.15 -8.52 -6.29
C GLN A 171 -6.11 -7.55 -5.73
N ARG A 172 -6.05 -6.32 -6.24
CA ARG A 172 -5.11 -5.31 -5.76
C ARG A 172 -5.40 -4.95 -4.31
N MET A 173 -4.40 -5.07 -3.44
CA MET A 173 -4.49 -4.62 -2.06
C MET A 173 -4.54 -3.09 -2.01
N ILE A 174 -5.57 -2.57 -1.36
CA ILE A 174 -5.81 -1.14 -1.24
C ILE A 174 -5.80 -0.76 0.24
N PHE A 175 -5.11 0.33 0.57
CA PHE A 175 -5.12 0.94 1.88
C PHE A 175 -5.95 2.22 1.86
N VAL A 176 -6.68 2.45 2.93
CA VAL A 176 -7.47 3.66 3.15
C VAL A 176 -7.26 4.16 4.57
N ALA A 177 -7.07 5.44 4.71
CA ALA A 177 -6.85 6.10 5.98
C ALA A 177 -8.07 6.98 6.37
N PRO A 178 -8.43 7.08 7.66
CA PRO A 178 -9.43 8.02 8.12
C PRO A 178 -8.90 9.46 8.06
N ARG A 179 -9.80 10.44 8.28
CA ARG A 179 -9.45 11.86 8.42
C ARG A 179 -8.48 12.10 9.60
N LEU A 180 -8.13 13.37 9.81
CA LEU A 180 -7.29 13.83 10.90
C LEU A 180 -5.89 13.19 10.90
N ARG A 181 -5.28 13.13 9.70
CA ARG A 181 -3.98 12.49 9.47
C ARG A 181 -3.98 11.01 9.90
N ALA A 182 -5.00 10.29 9.45
CA ALA A 182 -5.21 8.87 9.77
C ALA A 182 -5.43 8.61 11.28
N ALA A 183 -6.12 9.51 11.98
CA ALA A 183 -6.37 9.35 13.41
C ALA A 183 -7.31 8.16 13.68
N PRO A 184 -6.99 7.28 14.65
CA PRO A 184 -7.80 6.09 14.95
C PRO A 184 -9.23 6.44 15.41
N GLU A 185 -9.45 7.61 16.00
CA GLU A 185 -10.76 8.09 16.45
C GLU A 185 -11.73 8.33 15.27
N ALA A 186 -11.19 8.55 14.07
CA ALA A 186 -11.99 8.77 12.86
C ALA A 186 -12.27 7.50 12.06
N LEU A 187 -11.75 6.32 12.45
CA LEU A 187 -11.94 5.05 11.74
C LEU A 187 -13.41 4.66 11.59
N SER A 188 -14.23 4.83 12.62
CA SER A 188 -15.64 4.45 12.61
C SER A 188 -16.48 5.22 11.57
N ALA A 189 -15.97 6.34 11.08
CA ALA A 189 -16.64 7.16 10.06
C ALA A 189 -16.32 6.72 8.62
N LEU A 190 -15.35 5.83 8.40
CA LEU A 190 -15.07 5.28 7.07
C LEU A 190 -16.21 4.40 6.59
N LYS A 191 -16.62 4.62 5.34
CA LYS A 191 -17.60 3.78 4.64
C LYS A 191 -16.97 3.27 3.36
N LEU A 192 -16.85 1.95 3.27
CA LEU A 192 -16.19 1.28 2.14
C LEU A 192 -17.20 0.47 1.33
N PRO A 193 -16.97 0.26 0.02
CA PRO A 193 -17.84 -0.60 -0.79
C PRO A 193 -17.88 -2.02 -0.20
N PRO A 194 -19.05 -2.63 -0.02
CA PRO A 194 -19.16 -3.97 0.57
C PRO A 194 -18.38 -5.05 -0.17
N GLN A 195 -18.21 -4.91 -1.50
CA GLN A 195 -17.51 -5.87 -2.36
C GLN A 195 -16.00 -5.88 -2.16
N SER A 196 -15.45 -4.86 -1.50
CA SER A 196 -14.00 -4.65 -1.38
C SER A 196 -13.37 -5.31 -0.15
N GLN A 197 -14.15 -5.90 0.74
CA GLN A 197 -13.72 -6.36 2.08
C GLN A 197 -12.50 -7.30 2.08
N ASN A 198 -12.31 -8.11 1.02
CA ASN A 198 -11.19 -9.05 0.95
C ASN A 198 -9.88 -8.42 0.49
N TYR A 199 -9.89 -7.19 -0.04
CA TYR A 199 -8.74 -6.55 -0.68
C TYR A 199 -8.53 -5.10 -0.23
N VAL A 200 -9.22 -4.66 0.83
CA VAL A 200 -9.05 -3.32 1.41
C VAL A 200 -8.67 -3.43 2.87
N LEU A 201 -7.65 -2.66 3.25
CA LEU A 201 -7.17 -2.50 4.62
C LEU A 201 -7.42 -1.07 5.07
N ALA A 202 -7.98 -0.89 6.25
CA ALA A 202 -7.96 0.40 6.92
C ALA A 202 -6.64 0.54 7.67
N GLU A 203 -5.99 1.68 7.53
CA GLU A 203 -4.81 2.03 8.30
C GLU A 203 -5.07 3.21 9.23
N TRP A 204 -4.28 3.35 10.26
CA TRP A 204 -4.28 4.50 11.15
C TRP A 204 -2.89 4.81 11.65
N HIS A 205 -2.67 6.07 12.01
CA HIS A 205 -1.41 6.54 12.55
C HIS A 205 -1.56 6.93 14.02
N ILE A 206 -0.58 6.56 14.82
CA ILE A 206 -0.47 7.01 16.21
C ILE A 206 0.82 7.81 16.32
N PHE A 207 0.67 9.09 16.64
CA PHE A 207 1.81 9.96 16.84
C PHE A 207 2.01 10.20 18.33
N PRO A 208 3.11 9.75 18.91
CA PRO A 208 3.43 10.06 20.30
C PRO A 208 3.90 11.51 20.46
N TRP A 209 3.07 12.45 20.00
CA TRP A 209 3.38 13.88 20.07
C TRP A 209 3.49 14.44 21.48
N GLY A 210 2.89 13.76 22.44
CA GLY A 210 2.81 14.20 23.82
C GLY A 210 4.16 14.56 24.41
N PRO A 211 5.14 13.65 24.51
CA PRO A 211 6.38 13.92 25.23
C PRO A 211 7.30 14.89 24.54
N LEU A 212 7.40 14.78 23.21
CA LEU A 212 8.28 15.67 22.45
C LEU A 212 7.78 17.12 22.44
N LYS A 213 6.44 17.33 22.42
CA LYS A 213 5.84 18.67 22.44
C LYS A 213 5.50 19.18 23.84
N ASN A 214 5.19 18.30 24.78
CA ASN A 214 4.74 18.64 26.13
C ASN A 214 5.82 18.40 27.20
N LYS A 215 7.08 18.64 26.88
CA LYS A 215 8.21 18.51 27.82
C LYS A 215 8.28 17.14 28.53
N GLY A 216 8.05 16.07 27.79
CA GLY A 216 8.18 14.71 28.29
C GLY A 216 6.95 14.13 29.00
N LYS A 217 5.80 14.80 28.98
CA LYS A 217 4.57 14.30 29.60
C LYS A 217 3.58 13.78 28.56
N TYR A 218 3.26 12.49 28.62
CA TYR A 218 2.15 11.90 27.88
C TYR A 218 0.87 11.95 28.71
N PRO A 219 -0.32 12.13 28.08
CA PRO A 219 -1.58 12.03 28.81
C PRO A 219 -1.85 10.65 29.45
N TRP A 220 -1.19 9.61 28.92
CA TRP A 220 -1.34 8.22 29.37
C TRP A 220 -0.17 7.69 30.20
N THR A 221 0.80 8.53 30.53
CA THR A 221 1.93 8.16 31.36
C THR A 221 1.89 8.89 32.70
N SER A 222 2.48 8.31 33.73
CA SER A 222 2.66 8.98 35.02
C SER A 222 3.76 10.04 34.98
N GLY A 223 4.60 10.00 33.95
CA GLY A 223 5.78 10.88 33.81
C GLY A 223 6.92 10.51 34.76
N THR A 224 6.99 9.25 35.18
CA THR A 224 8.08 8.74 36.00
C THR A 224 9.28 8.34 35.15
N ALA A 225 10.46 8.24 35.73
CA ALA A 225 11.69 7.81 35.06
C ALA A 225 11.67 6.35 34.56
N ALA A 226 10.64 5.58 34.94
CA ALA A 226 10.45 4.18 34.52
C ALA A 226 9.63 4.07 33.20
N GLU A 227 9.06 5.14 32.71
CA GLU A 227 8.27 5.25 31.47
C GLU A 227 9.08 5.89 30.35
#